data_6c6f8bc8851c1729e33004b0e653797a
#
_entry.id   6c6f8bc8851c1729e33004b0e653797a
#
_cell.length_a   1.000
_cell.length_b   1.000
_cell.length_c   1.000
_cell.angle_alpha   90.00
_cell.angle_beta   90.00
_cell.angle_gamma   90.00
#
_symmetry.space_group_name_H-M   'P 1'
#
loop_
_entity.id
_entity.type
_entity.pdbx_description
1 polymer ?
#
loop_
_entity_poly.entity_id
_entity_poly.type
_entity_poly.pdbx_seq_one_letter_code
_entity_poly.pdbx_strand_id
1 'polypeptide(L)'
;MPLEGRHNARNLLLALAVADQLGVDSASLNAMEVSVPGGRNRRLVQGRLTLLDETYNASPEAVMAALALLSSQPGRRFAVLGTMLELGAQSLQLHADVATLAAALKLDGLVVVDGGAEGRAMANAAAGLPHLAVVSSPEDAAKPLKEWLRAGDVVLLKASRGVALERLLPLLPSF
;
A
#
# COMPACT_ATOMS: atom_id res chain seq x y z
N MET A 1 -8.65 -15.70 -9.73
CA MET A 1 -9.13 -14.96 -8.54
C MET A 1 -9.21 -13.49 -8.91
N PRO A 2 -10.30 -12.79 -8.65
CA PRO A 2 -10.52 -11.42 -9.16
C PRO A 2 -9.64 -10.35 -8.51
N LEU A 3 -9.05 -10.60 -7.34
CA LEU A 3 -8.17 -9.66 -6.63
C LEU A 3 -6.85 -10.33 -6.26
N GLU A 4 -5.74 -9.60 -6.37
CA GLU A 4 -4.40 -10.07 -6.03
C GLU A 4 -4.16 -10.08 -4.51
N GLY A 5 -3.29 -10.99 -4.04
CA GLY A 5 -2.83 -11.07 -2.66
C GLY A 5 -3.49 -12.16 -1.82
N ARG A 6 -2.68 -12.78 -0.92
CA ARG A 6 -3.13 -13.88 -0.05
C ARG A 6 -4.29 -13.48 0.88
N HIS A 7 -4.30 -12.22 1.34
CA HIS A 7 -5.39 -11.69 2.17
C HIS A 7 -6.72 -11.67 1.41
N ASN A 8 -6.73 -11.33 0.12
CA ASN A 8 -7.94 -11.37 -0.70
C ASN A 8 -8.42 -12.79 -0.97
N ALA A 9 -7.51 -13.76 -1.11
CA ALA A 9 -7.88 -15.17 -1.17
C ALA A 9 -8.60 -15.62 0.11
N ARG A 10 -8.09 -15.21 1.28
CA ARG A 10 -8.73 -15.53 2.57
C ARG A 10 -10.11 -14.85 2.69
N ASN A 11 -10.23 -13.59 2.30
CA ASN A 11 -11.51 -12.88 2.30
C ASN A 11 -12.53 -13.55 1.38
N LEU A 12 -12.10 -13.99 0.19
CA LEU A 12 -12.97 -14.72 -0.73
C LEU A 12 -13.42 -16.06 -0.12
N LEU A 13 -12.53 -16.82 0.50
CA LEU A 13 -12.89 -18.09 1.16
C LEU A 13 -13.91 -17.86 2.27
N LEU A 14 -13.75 -16.80 3.08
CA LEU A 14 -14.73 -16.45 4.12
C LEU A 14 -16.08 -16.08 3.50
N ALA A 15 -16.09 -15.27 2.44
CA ALA A 15 -17.32 -14.91 1.74
C ALA A 15 -18.03 -16.13 1.15
N LEU A 16 -17.29 -17.06 0.55
CA LEU A 16 -17.82 -18.32 0.01
C LEU A 16 -18.39 -19.21 1.13
N ALA A 17 -17.72 -19.30 2.27
CA ALA A 17 -18.22 -20.07 3.42
C ALA A 17 -19.55 -19.49 3.95
N VAL A 18 -19.66 -18.15 4.00
CA VAL A 18 -20.93 -17.51 4.39
C VAL A 18 -22.02 -17.76 3.35
N ALA A 19 -21.69 -17.65 2.06
CA ALA A 19 -22.63 -17.92 0.97
C ALA A 19 -23.17 -19.36 1.03
N ASP A 20 -22.30 -20.33 1.27
CA ASP A 20 -22.67 -21.73 1.45
C ASP A 20 -23.65 -21.92 2.62
N GLN A 21 -23.39 -21.31 3.78
CA GLN A 21 -24.29 -21.33 4.94
C GLN A 21 -25.65 -20.66 4.67
N LEU A 22 -25.71 -19.72 3.74
CA LEU A 22 -26.94 -19.08 3.29
C LEU A 22 -27.65 -19.84 2.15
N GLY A 23 -27.13 -20.99 1.74
CA GLY A 23 -27.72 -21.83 0.69
C GLY A 23 -27.50 -21.29 -0.72
N VAL A 24 -26.50 -20.42 -0.93
CA VAL A 24 -26.13 -19.95 -2.28
C VAL A 24 -25.33 -21.04 -2.98
N ASP A 25 -25.80 -21.49 -4.14
CA ASP A 25 -25.09 -22.50 -4.93
C ASP A 25 -23.75 -21.94 -5.44
N SER A 26 -22.66 -22.57 -5.01
CA SER A 26 -21.31 -22.19 -5.41
C SER A 26 -21.07 -22.32 -6.93
N ALA A 27 -21.82 -23.18 -7.63
CA ALA A 27 -21.76 -23.28 -9.09
C ALA A 27 -22.25 -22.00 -9.80
N SER A 28 -23.12 -21.23 -9.15
CA SER A 28 -23.60 -19.94 -9.66
C SER A 28 -22.54 -18.82 -9.55
N LEU A 29 -21.44 -19.05 -8.82
CA LEU A 29 -20.40 -18.05 -8.53
C LEU A 29 -19.20 -18.13 -9.50
N ASN A 30 -19.28 -18.93 -10.57
CA ASN A 30 -18.17 -19.19 -11.51
C ASN A 30 -17.65 -17.96 -12.27
N ALA A 31 -18.37 -16.84 -12.28
CA ALA A 31 -18.00 -15.61 -12.98
C ALA A 31 -18.28 -14.36 -12.11
N MET A 32 -17.69 -14.32 -10.90
CA MET A 32 -17.80 -13.12 -10.07
C MET A 32 -16.96 -11.97 -10.64
N GLU A 33 -17.63 -10.93 -11.10
CA GLU A 33 -17.00 -9.63 -11.31
C GLU A 33 -16.98 -8.87 -9.98
N VAL A 34 -15.79 -8.47 -9.55
CA VAL A 34 -15.62 -7.68 -8.33
C VAL A 34 -15.33 -6.24 -8.73
N SER A 35 -16.28 -5.36 -8.48
CA SER A 35 -16.06 -3.92 -8.55
C SER A 35 -15.55 -3.42 -7.20
N VAL A 36 -14.37 -2.81 -7.19
CA VAL A 36 -13.80 -2.19 -6.00
C VAL A 36 -13.76 -0.66 -6.17
N PRO A 37 -14.01 0.12 -5.10
CA PRO A 37 -13.82 1.57 -5.13
C PRO A 37 -12.39 1.93 -5.55
N GLY A 38 -12.20 3.10 -6.16
CA GLY A 38 -10.88 3.65 -6.46
C GLY A 38 -9.99 3.66 -5.21
N GLY A 39 -8.69 3.39 -5.37
CA GLY A 39 -7.76 3.29 -4.27
C GLY A 39 -7.81 1.99 -3.45
N ARG A 40 -8.43 0.94 -3.97
CA ARG A 40 -8.44 -0.41 -3.37
C ARG A 40 -8.04 -1.46 -4.39
N ASN A 41 -7.01 -2.26 -4.08
CA ASN A 41 -6.54 -3.37 -4.92
C ASN A 41 -6.41 -3.00 -6.41
N ARG A 42 -5.98 -1.79 -6.68
CA ARG A 42 -5.94 -1.27 -8.03
C ARG A 42 -4.50 -1.29 -8.54
N ARG A 43 -4.30 -1.98 -9.64
CA ARG A 43 -3.02 -1.97 -10.36
C ARG A 43 -3.13 -1.01 -11.54
N LEU A 44 -2.28 -0.01 -11.55
CA LEU A 44 -2.18 0.99 -12.62
C LEU A 44 -0.83 0.87 -13.30
N VAL A 45 -0.79 1.15 -14.60
CA VAL A 45 0.44 1.30 -15.36
C VAL A 45 0.53 2.75 -15.82
N GLN A 46 1.59 3.43 -15.41
CA GLN A 46 1.86 4.81 -15.80
C GLN A 46 3.21 4.87 -16.53
N GLY A 47 3.16 4.92 -17.86
CA GLY A 47 4.35 4.69 -18.68
C GLY A 47 4.91 3.29 -18.41
N ARG A 48 6.12 3.21 -17.88
CA ARG A 48 6.78 1.95 -17.51
C ARG A 48 6.82 1.73 -15.98
N LEU A 49 6.09 2.49 -15.20
CA LEU A 49 5.89 2.24 -13.77
C LEU A 49 4.66 1.37 -13.54
N THR A 50 4.74 0.51 -12.54
CA THR A 50 3.59 -0.19 -11.98
C THR A 50 3.22 0.43 -10.65
N LEU A 51 1.98 0.86 -10.50
CA LEU A 51 1.46 1.44 -9.26
C LEU A 51 0.47 0.47 -8.61
N LEU A 52 0.70 0.14 -7.35
CA LEU A 52 -0.25 -0.57 -6.51
C LEU A 52 -1.02 0.49 -5.70
N ASP A 53 -2.19 0.87 -6.21
CA ASP A 53 -3.02 1.92 -5.62
C ASP A 53 -3.93 1.35 -4.54
N GLU A 54 -3.54 1.60 -3.30
CA GLU A 54 -4.22 1.24 -2.06
C GLU A 54 -4.53 2.49 -1.21
N THR A 55 -4.75 3.64 -1.87
CA THR A 55 -4.88 4.96 -1.24
C THR A 55 -6.19 5.17 -0.49
N TYR A 56 -7.16 4.25 -0.60
CA TYR A 56 -8.49 4.43 -0.01
C TYR A 56 -8.47 4.44 1.53
N ASN A 57 -7.74 3.52 2.16
CA ASN A 57 -7.65 3.44 3.62
C ASN A 57 -6.43 2.60 4.04
N ALA A 58 -6.03 2.70 5.33
CA ALA A 58 -4.93 1.95 5.88
C ALA A 58 -5.23 1.49 7.32
N SER A 59 -4.99 0.22 7.60
CA SER A 59 -4.79 -0.35 8.92
C SER A 59 -3.45 -1.08 8.96
N PRO A 60 -2.86 -1.34 10.13
CA PRO A 60 -1.57 -2.01 10.22
C PRO A 60 -1.53 -3.33 9.43
N GLU A 61 -2.54 -4.18 9.59
CA GLU A 61 -2.63 -5.47 8.91
C GLU A 61 -2.75 -5.30 7.39
N ALA A 62 -3.54 -4.32 6.95
CA ALA A 62 -3.70 -4.04 5.51
C ALA A 62 -2.42 -3.46 4.90
N VAL A 63 -1.67 -2.63 5.64
CA VAL A 63 -0.36 -2.12 5.19
C VAL A 63 0.65 -3.27 5.11
N MET A 64 0.74 -4.11 6.13
CA MET A 64 1.63 -5.28 6.13
C MET A 64 1.32 -6.23 4.97
N ALA A 65 0.05 -6.51 4.69
CA ALA A 65 -0.37 -7.34 3.57
C ALA A 65 0.01 -6.72 2.20
N ALA A 66 -0.16 -5.40 2.05
CA ALA A 66 0.23 -4.68 0.85
C ALA A 66 1.76 -4.64 0.65
N LEU A 67 2.54 -4.48 1.73
CA LEU A 67 4.00 -4.58 1.70
C LEU A 67 4.48 -5.99 1.29
N ALA A 68 3.82 -7.03 1.79
CA ALA A 68 4.11 -8.40 1.39
C ALA A 68 3.80 -8.63 -0.10
N LEU A 69 2.71 -8.06 -0.62
CA LEU A 69 2.39 -8.10 -2.05
C LEU A 69 3.43 -7.32 -2.86
N LEU A 70 3.83 -6.13 -2.41
CA LEU A 70 4.88 -5.32 -3.05
C LEU A 70 6.19 -6.10 -3.10
N SER A 71 6.58 -6.77 -2.02
CA SER A 71 7.84 -7.52 -1.94
C SER A 71 7.93 -8.68 -2.93
N SER A 72 6.79 -9.22 -3.36
CA SER A 72 6.70 -10.28 -4.37
C SER A 72 6.77 -9.78 -5.81
N GLN A 73 6.74 -8.46 -6.03
CA GLN A 73 6.79 -7.89 -7.37
C GLN A 73 8.22 -7.91 -7.93
N PRO A 74 8.39 -8.07 -9.25
CA PRO A 74 9.69 -7.97 -9.91
C PRO A 74 10.18 -6.51 -9.94
N GLY A 75 11.49 -6.32 -10.08
CA GLY A 75 12.11 -5.00 -10.19
C GLY A 75 12.36 -4.33 -8.83
N ARG A 76 12.66 -3.03 -8.87
CA ARG A 76 12.82 -2.23 -7.66
C ARG A 76 11.45 -1.87 -7.08
N ARG A 77 11.37 -1.85 -5.78
CA ARG A 77 10.11 -1.74 -5.03
C ARG A 77 10.16 -0.58 -4.07
N PHE A 78 9.25 0.35 -4.25
CA PHE A 78 9.11 1.55 -3.45
C PHE A 78 7.75 1.57 -2.76
N ALA A 79 7.69 2.13 -1.56
CA ALA A 79 6.43 2.37 -0.87
C ALA A 79 6.28 3.86 -0.55
N VAL A 80 5.05 4.35 -0.67
CA VAL A 80 4.62 5.63 -0.12
C VAL A 80 3.57 5.32 0.93
N LEU A 81 3.92 5.51 2.19
CA LEU A 81 3.04 5.22 3.31
C LEU A 81 2.68 6.51 4.04
N GLY A 82 1.39 6.75 4.21
CA GLY A 82 0.90 7.83 5.05
C GLY A 82 0.39 7.34 6.39
N THR A 83 -0.04 8.28 7.22
CA THR A 83 -0.59 8.02 8.56
C THR A 83 -1.74 7.00 8.49
N MET A 84 -1.73 6.08 9.45
CA MET A 84 -2.85 5.21 9.78
C MET A 84 -3.64 5.85 10.93
N LEU A 85 -4.86 6.29 10.66
CA LEU A 85 -5.71 6.96 11.65
C LEU A 85 -6.43 5.97 12.57
N GLU A 86 -6.97 6.46 13.68
CA GLU A 86 -7.83 5.71 14.62
C GLU A 86 -7.12 4.55 15.36
N LEU A 87 -5.81 4.62 15.55
CA LEU A 87 -5.02 3.58 16.23
C LEU A 87 -4.87 3.82 17.76
N GLY A 88 -5.36 4.95 18.26
CA GLY A 88 -5.31 5.26 19.71
C GLY A 88 -3.89 5.27 20.26
N ALA A 89 -3.72 4.80 21.48
CA ALA A 89 -2.44 4.82 22.20
C ALA A 89 -1.32 3.98 21.57
N GLN A 90 -1.67 3.04 20.69
CA GLN A 90 -0.70 2.18 20.02
C GLN A 90 -0.18 2.77 18.67
N SER A 91 -0.65 3.97 18.30
CA SER A 91 -0.37 4.58 17.01
C SER A 91 1.13 4.58 16.67
N LEU A 92 1.97 5.11 17.53
CA LEU A 92 3.43 5.20 17.31
C LEU A 92 4.07 3.82 17.07
N GLN A 93 3.72 2.83 17.89
CA GLN A 93 4.28 1.49 17.79
C GLN A 93 3.85 0.82 16.49
N LEU A 94 2.57 0.87 16.15
CA LEU A 94 2.04 0.25 14.94
C LEU A 94 2.61 0.88 13.65
N HIS A 95 2.86 2.19 13.66
CA HIS A 95 3.56 2.87 12.56
C HIS A 95 5.03 2.42 12.45
N ALA A 96 5.73 2.29 13.58
CA ALA A 96 7.09 1.76 13.59
C ALA A 96 7.14 0.29 13.09
N ASP A 97 6.17 -0.54 13.48
CA ASP A 97 6.11 -1.94 13.09
C ASP A 97 5.98 -2.12 11.56
N VAL A 98 5.10 -1.34 10.91
CA VAL A 98 4.96 -1.43 9.45
C VAL A 98 6.21 -0.93 8.72
N ALA A 99 6.90 0.09 9.25
CA ALA A 99 8.16 0.58 8.67
C ALA A 99 9.32 -0.41 8.90
N THR A 100 9.36 -1.07 10.06
CA THR A 100 10.28 -2.18 10.33
C THR A 100 10.08 -3.33 9.33
N LEU A 101 8.83 -3.67 9.02
CA LEU A 101 8.54 -4.68 8.02
C LEU A 101 9.02 -4.25 6.63
N ALA A 102 8.81 -2.98 6.24
CA ALA A 102 9.30 -2.46 4.96
C ALA A 102 10.84 -2.61 4.84
N ALA A 103 11.58 -2.31 5.92
CA ALA A 103 13.03 -2.51 5.98
C ALA A 103 13.40 -4.00 5.92
N ALA A 104 12.73 -4.87 6.67
CA ALA A 104 12.97 -6.31 6.68
C ALA A 104 12.71 -6.96 5.30
N LEU A 105 11.74 -6.45 4.54
CA LEU A 105 11.45 -6.87 3.17
C LEU A 105 12.44 -6.31 2.14
N LYS A 106 13.41 -5.51 2.58
CA LYS A 106 14.47 -4.91 1.76
C LYS A 106 13.90 -4.16 0.55
N LEU A 107 12.94 -3.28 0.83
CA LEU A 107 12.45 -2.36 -0.21
C LEU A 107 13.57 -1.45 -0.68
N ASP A 108 13.50 -0.99 -1.91
CA ASP A 108 14.47 -0.05 -2.47
C ASP A 108 14.27 1.38 -1.95
N GLY A 109 13.06 1.71 -1.48
CA GLY A 109 12.82 2.99 -0.84
C GLY A 109 11.44 3.12 -0.18
N LEU A 110 11.37 4.08 0.75
CA LEU A 110 10.16 4.45 1.47
C LEU A 110 10.04 5.98 1.52
N VAL A 111 8.89 6.48 1.12
CA VAL A 111 8.46 7.85 1.42
C VAL A 111 7.39 7.78 2.49
N VAL A 112 7.58 8.47 3.59
CA VAL A 112 6.62 8.62 4.69
C VAL A 112 5.91 9.96 4.52
N VAL A 113 4.60 9.94 4.37
CA VAL A 113 3.75 11.13 4.26
C VAL A 113 3.12 11.40 5.61
N ASP A 114 3.92 11.93 6.52
CA ASP A 114 3.54 12.33 7.87
C ASP A 114 4.66 13.15 8.52
N GLY A 115 4.44 14.44 8.75
CA GLY A 115 5.40 15.31 9.45
C GLY A 115 5.35 15.19 10.99
N GLY A 116 4.48 14.36 11.54
CA GLY A 116 4.24 14.21 12.98
C GLY A 116 5.16 13.21 13.70
N ALA A 117 4.70 12.74 14.82
CA ALA A 117 5.43 11.78 15.66
C ALA A 117 5.46 10.39 15.03
N GLU A 118 4.36 9.99 14.40
CA GLU A 118 4.21 8.73 13.68
C GLU A 118 5.18 8.65 12.49
N GLY A 119 5.29 9.73 11.71
CA GLY A 119 6.23 9.80 10.59
C GLY A 119 7.69 9.68 11.06
N ARG A 120 8.05 10.31 12.19
CA ARG A 120 9.38 10.15 12.80
C ARG A 120 9.62 8.72 13.28
N ALA A 121 8.62 8.08 13.88
CA ALA A 121 8.73 6.68 14.32
C ALA A 121 8.96 5.74 13.13
N MET A 122 8.23 5.93 12.03
CA MET A 122 8.43 5.18 10.78
C MET A 122 9.83 5.40 10.20
N ALA A 123 10.29 6.66 10.13
CA ALA A 123 11.59 6.99 9.59
C ALA A 123 12.73 6.34 10.39
N ASN A 124 12.66 6.38 11.72
CA ASN A 124 13.64 5.74 12.59
C ASN A 124 13.66 4.22 12.39
N ALA A 125 12.48 3.59 12.29
CA ALA A 125 12.37 2.15 12.09
C ALA A 125 12.85 1.69 10.69
N ALA A 126 12.78 2.56 9.68
CA ALA A 126 13.18 2.29 8.31
C ALA A 126 14.56 2.88 7.93
N ALA A 127 15.33 3.38 8.89
CA ALA A 127 16.59 4.10 8.63
C ALA A 127 17.66 3.31 7.83
N GLY A 128 17.53 1.98 7.75
CA GLY A 128 18.40 1.12 6.96
C GLY A 128 18.03 0.99 5.47
N LEU A 129 16.97 1.61 5.01
CA LEU A 129 16.58 1.56 3.59
C LEU A 129 17.52 2.42 2.72
N PRO A 130 17.79 2.01 1.45
CA PRO A 130 18.64 2.77 0.53
C PRO A 130 18.11 4.18 0.25
N HIS A 131 16.78 4.32 0.15
CA HIS A 131 16.11 5.59 -0.06
C HIS A 131 15.03 5.79 0.99
N LEU A 132 15.12 6.88 1.75
CA LEU A 132 14.13 7.23 2.77
C LEU A 132 13.87 8.73 2.75
N ALA A 133 12.62 9.13 2.73
CA ALA A 133 12.20 10.52 2.87
C ALA A 133 10.97 10.63 3.76
N VAL A 134 10.88 11.72 4.51
CA VAL A 134 9.70 12.11 5.28
C VAL A 134 9.21 13.44 4.73
N VAL A 135 7.94 13.51 4.41
CA VAL A 135 7.30 14.69 3.83
C VAL A 135 5.98 14.99 4.54
N SER A 136 5.51 16.22 4.44
CA SER A 136 4.31 16.65 5.15
C SER A 136 3.02 16.54 4.33
N SER A 137 3.12 16.37 3.01
CA SER A 137 1.97 16.26 2.12
C SER A 137 2.19 15.21 1.03
N PRO A 138 1.09 14.67 0.43
CA PRO A 138 1.20 13.79 -0.73
C PRO A 138 1.98 14.41 -1.89
N GLU A 139 1.80 15.70 -2.14
CA GLU A 139 2.45 16.42 -3.25
C GLU A 139 3.97 16.48 -3.07
N ASP A 140 4.43 16.69 -1.83
CA ASP A 140 5.86 16.73 -1.52
C ASP A 140 6.56 15.40 -1.79
N ALA A 141 5.84 14.29 -1.72
CA ALA A 141 6.36 12.96 -2.03
C ALA A 141 6.79 12.82 -3.51
N ALA A 142 6.24 13.63 -4.39
CA ALA A 142 6.59 13.60 -5.81
C ALA A 142 8.07 13.94 -6.06
N LYS A 143 8.66 14.82 -5.23
CA LYS A 143 10.06 15.25 -5.41
C LYS A 143 11.03 14.09 -5.24
N PRO A 144 11.13 13.42 -4.08
CA PRO A 144 12.04 12.28 -3.92
C PRO A 144 11.74 11.15 -4.89
N LEU A 145 10.48 10.88 -5.20
CA LEU A 145 10.11 9.81 -6.13
C LEU A 145 10.59 10.10 -7.56
N LYS A 146 10.54 11.35 -8.03
CA LYS A 146 11.09 11.74 -9.34
C LYS A 146 12.59 11.53 -9.44
N GLU A 147 13.32 11.68 -8.34
CA GLU A 147 14.77 11.47 -8.28
C GLU A 147 15.13 9.96 -8.26
N TRP A 148 14.31 9.15 -7.59
CA TRP A 148 14.63 7.75 -7.33
C TRP A 148 14.09 6.76 -8.36
N LEU A 149 12.86 7.02 -8.85
CA LEU A 149 12.14 6.08 -9.71
C LEU A 149 12.75 6.01 -11.12
N ARG A 150 12.64 4.82 -11.69
CA ARG A 150 13.07 4.51 -13.05
C ARG A 150 12.04 3.61 -13.73
N ALA A 151 12.13 3.48 -15.03
CA ALA A 151 11.31 2.57 -15.81
C ALA A 151 11.42 1.13 -15.29
N GLY A 152 10.30 0.48 -15.05
CA GLY A 152 10.21 -0.89 -14.53
C GLY A 152 10.05 -0.99 -13.01
N ASP A 153 10.08 0.12 -12.28
CA ASP A 153 9.86 0.13 -10.83
C ASP A 153 8.39 -0.12 -10.47
N VAL A 154 8.18 -0.64 -9.27
CA VAL A 154 6.86 -0.84 -8.67
C VAL A 154 6.71 0.03 -7.45
N VAL A 155 5.61 0.77 -7.37
CA VAL A 155 5.33 1.70 -6.26
C VAL A 155 4.00 1.34 -5.60
N LEU A 156 4.02 1.09 -4.30
CA LEU A 156 2.83 0.98 -3.46
C LEU A 156 2.47 2.35 -2.89
N LEU A 157 1.20 2.74 -2.99
CA LEU A 157 0.66 3.92 -2.33
C LEU A 157 -0.41 3.49 -1.33
N LYS A 158 -0.21 3.75 -0.04
CA LYS A 158 -1.16 3.37 1.01
C LYS A 158 -1.19 4.33 2.18
N ALA A 159 -2.37 4.83 2.50
CA ALA A 159 -2.62 5.72 3.65
C ALA A 159 -4.08 5.65 4.09
N SER A 160 -4.37 6.15 5.28
CA SER A 160 -5.75 6.42 5.69
C SER A 160 -6.40 7.48 4.80
N ARG A 161 -7.71 7.41 4.64
CA ARG A 161 -8.49 8.29 3.76
C ARG A 161 -8.22 9.78 3.96
N GLY A 162 -8.03 10.21 5.22
CA GLY A 162 -7.77 11.60 5.57
C GLY A 162 -6.45 12.17 5.04
N VAL A 163 -5.50 11.32 4.64
CA VAL A 163 -4.23 11.75 4.03
C VAL A 163 -4.43 12.19 2.57
N ALA A 164 -5.47 11.67 1.89
CA ALA A 164 -5.77 11.94 0.49
C ALA A 164 -4.59 11.63 -0.45
N LEU A 165 -3.95 10.46 -0.23
CA LEU A 165 -2.71 10.08 -0.93
C LEU A 165 -2.89 9.90 -2.44
N GLU A 166 -4.13 9.71 -2.92
CA GLU A 166 -4.47 9.68 -4.35
C GLU A 166 -4.05 10.95 -5.11
N ARG A 167 -3.86 12.08 -4.42
CA ARG A 167 -3.38 13.35 -4.99
C ARG A 167 -1.95 13.25 -5.52
N LEU A 168 -1.18 12.25 -5.08
CA LEU A 168 0.15 11.98 -5.60
C LEU A 168 0.13 11.33 -7.00
N LEU A 169 -0.90 10.55 -7.34
CA LEU A 169 -0.95 9.76 -8.58
C LEU A 169 -0.64 10.58 -9.85
N PRO A 170 -1.27 11.75 -10.09
CA PRO A 170 -1.01 12.53 -11.30
C PRO A 170 0.38 13.19 -11.31
N LEU A 171 1.09 13.23 -10.19
CA LEU A 171 2.40 13.88 -10.04
C LEU A 171 3.58 12.92 -10.23
N LEU A 172 3.31 11.60 -10.26
CA LEU A 172 4.33 10.59 -10.48
C LEU A 172 4.88 10.66 -11.90
N PRO A 173 6.18 10.33 -12.10
CA PRO A 173 6.77 10.33 -13.43
C PRO A 173 6.13 9.28 -14.34
N SER A 174 6.14 9.56 -15.63
CA SER A 174 5.76 8.63 -16.69
C SER A 174 6.97 8.42 -17.61
N PHE A 175 7.58 7.23 -17.57
CA PHE A 175 8.77 6.89 -18.37
C PHE A 175 8.41 6.14 -19.64
#